data_df988bbbb69e79c8953920069c8e6095
#
_entry.id   df988bbbb69e79c8953920069c8e6095
#
_cell.length_a   1.000
_cell.length_b   1.000
_cell.length_c   1.000
_cell.angle_alpha   90.00
_cell.angle_beta   90.00
_cell.angle_gamma   90.00
#
_symmetry.space_group_name_H-M   'P 1'
#
loop_
_entity.id
_entity.type
_entity.pdbx_description
1 polymer ?
#
loop_
_entity_poly.entity_id
_entity_poly.type
_entity_poly.pdbx_seq_one_letter_code
_entity_poly.pdbx_strand_id
1 'polypeptide(L)'
;MFEHRESPGERDRLAPYLASDRTDGHADVNSRRNADNGRPTDRVEGEGDGTQYGSGQNEDPFHWSLTQGTTVGRALISAAQRLGETSSEAARLDAQILLAHVLNQSRSWLFAHHEFELSDEDCRRYADLITRRRRREPVAYLLGRKEFYGLEFAVDQRVLIPRPETELLVDLVLAQISDRGGRPVVVADVGTGSGAIAITVAVHAPGAKVYGIDISQDALEVAEENRKRLTPEAGPLLLKGDLLDPLPEPADVIVANLPYIADEEYSGLQSDVRDYEPRLALKAGVEGLDLIERLLEQLPSKVQPRGAVLLEISPRQGEVVQKMAQDLRPKPSYVGLRRDYSGQIRMVTLEF
;
A
#
# COMPACT_ATOMS: atom_id res chain seq x y z
N MET A 1 -21.80 -21.20 -39.05
CA MET A 1 -22.99 -20.95 -38.22
C MET A 1 -22.71 -21.57 -36.86
N PHE A 2 -22.01 -20.85 -35.98
CA PHE A 2 -21.77 -21.20 -34.58
C PHE A 2 -22.11 -19.94 -33.76
N GLU A 3 -23.22 -20.04 -33.05
CA GLU A 3 -23.68 -19.02 -32.11
C GLU A 3 -22.80 -19.06 -30.86
N HIS A 4 -22.08 -17.97 -30.56
CA HIS A 4 -21.48 -17.74 -29.27
C HIS A 4 -22.56 -17.21 -28.31
N ARG A 5 -22.92 -18.03 -27.33
CA ARG A 5 -23.71 -17.62 -26.16
C ARG A 5 -22.79 -16.86 -25.20
N GLU A 6 -23.08 -15.59 -25.02
CA GLU A 6 -22.50 -14.77 -23.95
C GLU A 6 -23.00 -15.25 -22.57
N SER A 7 -22.11 -15.38 -21.63
CA SER A 7 -22.41 -15.69 -20.22
C SER A 7 -22.91 -14.44 -19.50
N PRO A 8 -24.03 -14.51 -18.76
CA PRO A 8 -24.57 -13.36 -18.01
C PRO A 8 -23.92 -13.27 -16.63
N GLY A 9 -22.77 -12.64 -16.52
CA GLY A 9 -22.08 -12.51 -15.22
C GLY A 9 -21.25 -11.25 -15.02
N GLU A 10 -20.89 -10.57 -16.08
CA GLU A 10 -19.95 -9.44 -16.01
C GLU A 10 -20.64 -8.04 -15.93
N ARG A 11 -21.88 -7.91 -16.31
CA ARG A 11 -22.59 -6.61 -16.27
C ARG A 11 -23.11 -6.20 -14.90
N ASP A 12 -23.25 -7.13 -13.96
CA ASP A 12 -23.81 -6.85 -12.63
C ASP A 12 -22.81 -6.30 -11.60
N ARG A 13 -21.52 -6.30 -11.90
CA ARG A 13 -20.51 -5.73 -10.99
C ARG A 13 -20.34 -4.21 -11.07
N LEU A 14 -20.80 -3.58 -12.15
CA LEU A 14 -20.63 -2.13 -12.36
C LEU A 14 -21.91 -1.29 -12.13
N ALA A 15 -23.05 -1.91 -11.94
CA ALA A 15 -24.35 -1.24 -11.79
C ALA A 15 -24.51 -0.32 -10.57
N PRO A 16 -23.79 -0.47 -9.43
CA PRO A 16 -23.95 0.42 -8.28
C PRO A 16 -23.30 1.81 -8.43
N TYR A 17 -22.47 2.03 -9.46
CA TYR A 17 -21.60 3.20 -9.52
C TYR A 17 -22.16 4.41 -10.27
N LEU A 18 -23.35 4.32 -10.82
CA LEU A 18 -23.90 5.37 -11.70
C LEU A 18 -25.02 6.24 -11.10
N ALA A 19 -25.37 6.10 -9.83
CA ALA A 19 -26.45 6.92 -9.24
C ALA A 19 -26.16 7.25 -7.78
N SER A 20 -25.83 8.52 -7.50
CA SER A 20 -26.52 9.36 -6.51
C SER A 20 -25.73 10.61 -6.14
N ASP A 21 -26.14 11.71 -6.75
CA ASP A 21 -26.16 13.02 -6.09
C ASP A 21 -27.48 13.15 -5.33
N ARG A 22 -27.41 13.45 -4.02
CA ARG A 22 -28.36 14.35 -3.29
C ARG A 22 -28.05 14.35 -1.78
N THR A 23 -27.63 15.47 -1.35
CA THR A 23 -27.78 16.33 -0.15
C THR A 23 -28.58 15.87 1.08
N ASP A 24 -28.07 16.37 2.23
CA ASP A 24 -28.64 16.83 3.50
C ASP A 24 -28.27 15.93 4.70
N GLY A 25 -27.80 16.42 5.83
CA GLY A 25 -27.87 17.62 6.58
C GLY A 25 -27.55 17.31 8.06
N HIS A 26 -26.86 18.18 8.74
CA HIS A 26 -26.80 18.49 10.18
C HIS A 26 -26.98 17.41 11.27
N ALA A 27 -26.01 17.35 12.21
CA ALA A 27 -26.22 17.70 13.61
C ALA A 27 -24.95 17.69 14.46
N ASP A 28 -24.78 18.76 15.12
CA ASP A 28 -23.90 19.22 16.21
C ASP A 28 -24.16 18.45 17.52
N VAL A 29 -23.18 18.32 18.43
CA VAL A 29 -23.29 18.53 19.88
C VAL A 29 -21.96 18.25 20.64
N ASN A 30 -21.30 19.35 21.06
CA ASN A 30 -20.82 19.73 22.41
C ASN A 30 -19.99 18.80 23.32
N SER A 31 -18.77 19.25 23.50
CA SER A 31 -18.10 19.71 24.76
C SER A 31 -18.27 18.93 26.08
N ARG A 32 -17.14 18.68 26.76
CA ARG A 32 -16.87 19.19 28.13
C ARG A 32 -15.40 19.01 28.56
N ARG A 33 -14.89 20.07 29.14
CA ARG A 33 -13.62 20.28 29.88
C ARG A 33 -13.63 19.58 31.25
N ASN A 34 -12.39 19.30 31.76
CA ASN A 34 -11.84 19.69 33.09
C ASN A 34 -10.45 19.05 33.22
N ALA A 35 -9.36 19.70 33.40
CA ALA A 35 -8.73 20.49 34.50
C ALA A 35 -8.65 19.68 35.82
N ASP A 36 -7.52 19.32 36.38
CA ASP A 36 -6.59 20.10 37.18
C ASP A 36 -5.75 19.20 38.14
N ASN A 37 -4.51 19.64 38.41
CA ASN A 37 -3.74 19.56 39.64
C ASN A 37 -3.10 18.28 40.22
N GLY A 38 -1.79 18.40 40.45
CA GLY A 38 -1.19 18.01 41.69
C GLY A 38 0.20 17.38 41.64
N ARG A 39 1.28 18.17 41.66
CA ARG A 39 2.57 17.72 42.23
C ARG A 39 2.49 17.76 43.77
N PRO A 40 3.24 16.90 44.48
CA PRO A 40 4.46 17.41 45.06
C PRO A 40 5.67 16.48 45.06
N THR A 41 6.81 17.12 45.17
CA THR A 41 8.17 16.68 45.42
C THR A 41 8.34 16.01 46.77
N ASP A 42 9.17 14.94 46.83
CA ASP A 42 10.06 14.76 47.99
C ASP A 42 11.33 13.99 47.62
N ARG A 43 12.46 14.62 47.96
CA ARG A 43 13.81 14.05 47.97
C ARG A 43 13.98 13.15 49.21
N VAL A 44 14.59 11.97 49.01
CA VAL A 44 15.32 11.30 50.08
C VAL A 44 16.66 10.83 49.51
N GLU A 45 17.72 11.37 50.10
CA GLU A 45 19.10 10.90 49.98
C GLU A 45 19.28 9.63 50.82
N GLY A 46 19.96 8.62 50.27
CA GLY A 46 20.35 7.41 50.99
C GLY A 46 21.56 6.77 50.34
N GLU A 47 22.59 6.68 51.13
CA GLU A 47 23.98 6.29 50.88
C GLU A 47 24.21 4.92 50.20
N GLY A 48 25.38 4.82 49.60
CA GLY A 48 25.87 3.75 48.74
C GLY A 48 26.07 2.40 49.42
N ASP A 49 26.01 1.38 48.56
CA ASP A 49 26.74 0.15 48.72
C ASP A 49 27.24 -0.33 47.36
N GLY A 50 28.54 -0.60 47.35
CA GLY A 50 29.26 -1.03 46.17
C GLY A 50 28.94 -2.47 45.78
N THR A 51 28.13 -2.62 44.72
CA THR A 51 28.00 -3.89 44.03
C THR A 51 28.54 -3.78 42.61
N GLN A 52 29.48 -4.61 42.32
CA GLN A 52 30.19 -4.80 41.04
C GLN A 52 29.15 -4.86 39.90
N TYR A 53 29.26 -3.93 38.96
CA TYR A 53 28.59 -4.04 37.66
C TYR A 53 29.20 -5.20 36.90
N GLY A 54 28.55 -6.35 36.96
CA GLY A 54 28.71 -7.41 35.99
C GLY A 54 28.38 -6.84 34.61
N SER A 55 29.18 -7.16 33.61
CA SER A 55 28.97 -6.83 32.21
C SER A 55 27.62 -7.34 31.74
N GLY A 56 26.56 -6.55 31.94
CA GLY A 56 25.23 -6.77 31.41
C GLY A 56 25.31 -6.67 29.89
N GLN A 57 25.24 -7.80 29.22
CA GLN A 57 24.88 -7.84 27.82
C GLN A 57 23.58 -7.06 27.70
N ASN A 58 23.55 -6.03 26.84
CA ASN A 58 22.33 -5.32 26.48
C ASN A 58 21.40 -6.33 25.79
N GLU A 59 20.60 -7.05 26.56
CA GLU A 59 19.59 -7.94 26.01
C GLU A 59 18.55 -7.07 25.28
N ASP A 60 18.32 -7.38 24.02
CA ASP A 60 17.30 -6.72 23.21
C ASP A 60 15.92 -6.83 23.90
N PRO A 61 15.29 -5.72 24.31
CA PRO A 61 14.00 -5.75 25.04
C PRO A 61 12.88 -6.41 24.23
N PHE A 62 13.06 -6.55 22.91
CA PHE A 62 12.11 -7.23 22.03
C PHE A 62 12.41 -8.71 21.84
N HIS A 63 13.58 -9.20 22.33
CA HIS A 63 13.93 -10.60 22.16
C HIS A 63 12.88 -11.54 22.76
N TRP A 64 12.53 -12.55 21.99
CA TRP A 64 11.60 -13.60 22.40
C TRP A 64 12.04 -14.94 21.83
N SER A 65 11.91 -15.99 22.59
CA SER A 65 12.30 -17.35 22.20
C SER A 65 11.22 -18.36 22.53
N LEU A 66 11.19 -19.46 21.79
CA LEU A 66 10.39 -20.63 22.04
C LEU A 66 11.30 -21.78 22.48
N THR A 67 10.78 -22.66 23.33
CA THR A 67 11.48 -23.85 23.82
C THR A 67 11.15 -25.07 22.97
N GLN A 68 12.05 -26.04 22.98
CA GLN A 68 11.84 -27.35 22.37
C GLN A 68 10.52 -28.01 22.88
N GLY A 69 9.78 -28.67 21.98
CA GLY A 69 8.50 -29.26 22.30
C GLY A 69 7.33 -28.27 22.34
N THR A 70 7.56 -27.03 21.86
CA THR A 70 6.46 -26.07 21.69
C THR A 70 5.54 -26.52 20.56
N THR A 71 4.24 -26.67 20.86
CA THR A 71 3.23 -26.98 19.83
C THR A 71 2.75 -25.73 19.11
N VAL A 72 2.18 -25.91 17.90
CA VAL A 72 1.54 -24.83 17.10
C VAL A 72 0.60 -24.00 17.96
N GLY A 73 -0.29 -24.64 18.73
CA GLY A 73 -1.26 -23.93 19.57
C GLY A 73 -0.60 -23.05 20.63
N ARG A 74 0.43 -23.56 21.31
CA ARG A 74 1.19 -22.81 22.33
C ARG A 74 1.98 -21.67 21.71
N ALA A 75 2.62 -21.89 20.56
CA ALA A 75 3.35 -20.86 19.83
C ALA A 75 2.44 -19.70 19.43
N LEU A 76 1.26 -19.98 18.88
CA LEU A 76 0.28 -18.95 18.48
C LEU A 76 -0.22 -18.12 19.67
N ILE A 77 -0.54 -18.76 20.81
CA ILE A 77 -1.01 -18.06 22.02
C ILE A 77 0.09 -17.13 22.55
N SER A 78 1.31 -17.67 22.71
CA SER A 78 2.45 -16.90 23.24
C SER A 78 2.83 -15.74 22.32
N ALA A 79 2.89 -15.96 21.00
CA ALA A 79 3.17 -14.89 20.03
C ALA A 79 2.10 -13.80 20.01
N ALA A 80 0.81 -14.19 20.03
CA ALA A 80 -0.29 -13.22 20.06
C ALA A 80 -0.24 -12.34 21.33
N GLN A 81 0.10 -12.92 22.49
CA GLN A 81 0.29 -12.17 23.73
C GLN A 81 1.45 -11.15 23.58
N ARG A 82 2.59 -11.60 23.06
CA ARG A 82 3.76 -10.74 22.88
C ARG A 82 3.51 -9.60 21.89
N LEU A 83 2.79 -9.85 20.79
CA LEU A 83 2.40 -8.81 19.83
C LEU A 83 1.35 -7.86 20.41
N GLY A 84 0.42 -8.36 21.22
CA GLY A 84 -0.60 -7.56 21.90
C GLY A 84 -0.05 -6.53 22.87
N GLU A 85 1.10 -6.79 23.52
CA GLU A 85 1.80 -5.86 24.41
C GLU A 85 2.22 -4.55 23.70
N THR A 86 2.40 -4.57 22.40
CA THR A 86 2.81 -3.41 21.60
C THR A 86 1.66 -2.74 20.85
N SER A 87 0.39 -3.00 21.23
CA SER A 87 -0.82 -2.42 20.63
C SER A 87 -1.07 -2.81 19.18
N SER A 88 -0.72 -4.02 18.76
CA SER A 88 -1.12 -4.55 17.46
C SER A 88 -2.58 -5.00 17.53
N GLU A 89 -3.50 -4.29 16.89
CA GLU A 89 -4.92 -4.66 16.78
C GLU A 89 -5.11 -6.02 16.12
N ALA A 90 -4.18 -6.41 15.24
CA ALA A 90 -4.18 -7.66 14.49
C ALA A 90 -3.24 -8.73 15.08
N ALA A 91 -2.82 -8.63 16.35
CA ALA A 91 -1.79 -9.49 16.95
C ALA A 91 -1.98 -11.00 16.71
N ARG A 92 -3.24 -11.49 16.82
CA ARG A 92 -3.56 -12.90 16.57
C ARG A 92 -3.42 -13.28 15.10
N LEU A 93 -3.84 -12.38 14.22
CA LEU A 93 -3.76 -12.59 12.77
C LEU A 93 -2.30 -12.59 12.33
N ASP A 94 -1.51 -11.62 12.80
CA ASP A 94 -0.08 -11.53 12.51
C ASP A 94 0.65 -12.79 12.98
N ALA A 95 0.40 -13.25 14.22
CA ALA A 95 0.97 -14.49 14.75
C ALA A 95 0.66 -15.70 13.85
N GLN A 96 -0.59 -15.84 13.40
CA GLN A 96 -1.02 -16.94 12.51
C GLN A 96 -0.35 -16.86 11.14
N ILE A 97 -0.30 -15.66 10.53
CA ILE A 97 0.29 -15.45 9.20
C ILE A 97 1.79 -15.78 9.24
N LEU A 98 2.51 -15.29 10.25
CA LEU A 98 3.93 -15.52 10.40
C LEU A 98 4.27 -17.00 10.67
N LEU A 99 3.47 -17.70 11.51
CA LEU A 99 3.70 -19.13 11.72
C LEU A 99 3.36 -19.96 10.49
N ALA A 100 2.29 -19.63 9.79
CA ALA A 100 1.92 -20.26 8.51
C ALA A 100 3.05 -20.14 7.48
N HIS A 101 3.68 -18.97 7.41
CA HIS A 101 4.85 -18.73 6.56
C HIS A 101 6.04 -19.58 6.94
N VAL A 102 6.40 -19.64 8.24
CA VAL A 102 7.54 -20.44 8.73
C VAL A 102 7.37 -21.91 8.38
N LEU A 103 6.17 -22.44 8.58
CA LEU A 103 5.85 -23.86 8.33
C LEU A 103 5.54 -24.16 6.87
N ASN A 104 5.47 -23.15 6.00
CA ASN A 104 4.99 -23.27 4.62
C ASN A 104 3.62 -23.99 4.54
N GLN A 105 2.70 -23.64 5.44
CA GLN A 105 1.37 -24.21 5.56
C GLN A 105 0.29 -23.14 5.47
N SER A 106 -0.96 -23.55 5.24
CA SER A 106 -2.09 -22.62 5.29
C SER A 106 -2.46 -22.28 6.74
N ARG A 107 -3.13 -21.14 6.95
CA ARG A 107 -3.69 -20.80 8.27
C ARG A 107 -4.72 -21.85 8.73
N SER A 108 -5.51 -22.40 7.82
CA SER A 108 -6.46 -23.48 8.12
C SER A 108 -5.77 -24.74 8.65
N TRP A 109 -4.57 -25.05 8.14
CA TRP A 109 -3.77 -26.15 8.62
C TRP A 109 -3.36 -25.97 10.08
N LEU A 110 -2.96 -24.74 10.48
CA LEU A 110 -2.60 -24.44 11.88
C LEU A 110 -3.74 -24.74 12.85
N PHE A 111 -4.99 -24.43 12.45
CA PHE A 111 -6.17 -24.73 13.27
C PHE A 111 -6.46 -26.23 13.41
N ALA A 112 -6.14 -27.00 12.39
CA ALA A 112 -6.35 -28.46 12.40
C ALA A 112 -5.22 -29.21 13.13
N HIS A 113 -4.06 -28.60 13.35
CA HIS A 113 -2.84 -29.27 13.86
C HIS A 113 -2.25 -28.55 15.08
N HIS A 114 -3.09 -28.19 16.06
CA HIS A 114 -2.66 -27.49 17.27
C HIS A 114 -1.60 -28.24 18.08
N GLU A 115 -1.64 -29.58 18.06
CA GLU A 115 -0.73 -30.45 18.80
C GLU A 115 0.59 -30.74 18.04
N PHE A 116 0.71 -30.26 16.79
CA PHE A 116 1.92 -30.46 16.02
C PHE A 116 3.09 -29.73 16.69
N GLU A 117 4.16 -30.47 16.99
CA GLU A 117 5.37 -29.92 17.61
C GLU A 117 6.25 -29.24 16.57
N LEU A 118 6.68 -28.01 16.88
CA LEU A 118 7.61 -27.25 16.05
C LEU A 118 9.04 -27.79 16.19
N SER A 119 9.75 -27.85 15.09
CA SER A 119 11.19 -28.10 15.13
C SER A 119 11.95 -26.93 15.78
N ASP A 120 13.17 -27.17 16.26
CA ASP A 120 14.02 -26.12 16.84
C ASP A 120 14.30 -25.00 15.80
N GLU A 121 14.40 -25.35 14.52
CA GLU A 121 14.58 -24.39 13.42
C GLU A 121 13.33 -23.53 13.23
N ASP A 122 12.13 -24.12 13.23
CA ASP A 122 10.88 -23.39 13.12
C ASP A 122 10.67 -22.47 14.33
N CYS A 123 11.00 -22.94 15.54
CA CYS A 123 10.96 -22.12 16.73
C CYS A 123 11.85 -20.89 16.62
N ARG A 124 13.10 -21.03 16.14
CA ARG A 124 14.04 -19.89 15.93
C ARG A 124 13.54 -18.93 14.87
N ARG A 125 13.16 -19.44 13.70
CA ARG A 125 12.63 -18.62 12.59
C ARG A 125 11.39 -17.84 13.00
N TYR A 126 10.46 -18.51 13.67
CA TYR A 126 9.24 -17.87 14.13
C TYR A 126 9.52 -16.80 15.20
N ALA A 127 10.40 -17.10 16.15
CA ALA A 127 10.81 -16.15 17.20
C ALA A 127 11.48 -14.89 16.62
N ASP A 128 12.30 -15.03 15.57
CA ASP A 128 12.87 -13.88 14.86
C ASP A 128 11.79 -13.01 14.23
N LEU A 129 10.85 -13.61 13.49
CA LEU A 129 9.76 -12.86 12.85
C LEU A 129 8.87 -12.13 13.87
N ILE A 130 8.55 -12.77 15.00
CA ILE A 130 7.78 -12.14 16.08
C ILE A 130 8.55 -10.99 16.72
N THR A 131 9.86 -11.15 16.94
CA THR A 131 10.75 -10.11 17.47
C THR A 131 10.78 -8.89 16.53
N ARG A 132 10.93 -9.10 15.23
CA ARG A 132 10.89 -8.04 14.22
C ARG A 132 9.50 -7.38 14.14
N ARG A 133 8.42 -8.16 14.17
CA ARG A 133 7.05 -7.61 14.18
C ARG A 133 6.76 -6.78 15.44
N ARG A 134 7.30 -7.14 16.58
CA ARG A 134 7.21 -6.30 17.79
C ARG A 134 7.89 -4.94 17.64
N ARG A 135 8.92 -4.84 16.81
CA ARG A 135 9.53 -3.57 16.41
C ARG A 135 8.74 -2.84 15.33
N ARG A 136 7.51 -3.30 15.05
CA ARG A 136 6.59 -2.72 14.05
C ARG A 136 6.99 -2.97 12.60
N GLU A 137 7.92 -3.85 12.29
CA GLU A 137 8.19 -4.20 10.91
C GLU A 137 6.92 -4.75 10.22
N PRO A 138 6.53 -4.24 9.04
CA PRO A 138 5.30 -4.65 8.35
C PRO A 138 5.32 -6.15 8.02
N VAL A 139 4.17 -6.82 8.21
CA VAL A 139 4.04 -8.25 7.89
C VAL A 139 4.41 -8.55 6.44
N ALA A 140 4.05 -7.67 5.50
CA ALA A 140 4.41 -7.84 4.09
C ALA A 140 5.93 -7.89 3.86
N TYR A 141 6.71 -7.08 4.57
CA TYR A 141 8.17 -7.11 4.48
C TYR A 141 8.77 -8.33 5.17
N LEU A 142 8.18 -8.77 6.30
CA LEU A 142 8.58 -10.01 6.96
C LEU A 142 8.37 -11.25 6.08
N LEU A 143 7.30 -11.24 5.28
CA LEU A 143 6.99 -12.29 4.32
C LEU A 143 7.74 -12.14 2.99
N GLY A 144 8.26 -10.94 2.68
CA GLY A 144 8.84 -10.58 1.40
C GLY A 144 7.82 -10.49 0.27
N ARG A 145 6.52 -10.44 0.58
CA ARG A 145 5.45 -10.46 -0.42
C ARG A 145 4.15 -9.82 0.05
N LYS A 146 3.38 -9.33 -0.93
CA LYS A 146 2.04 -8.76 -0.75
C LYS A 146 1.14 -9.19 -1.89
N GLU A 147 -0.06 -9.64 -1.57
CA GLU A 147 -1.11 -9.86 -2.56
C GLU A 147 -1.72 -8.52 -2.97
N PHE A 148 -1.93 -8.32 -4.29
CA PHE A 148 -2.60 -7.18 -4.89
C PHE A 148 -3.29 -7.64 -6.17
N TYR A 149 -4.58 -7.42 -6.27
CA TYR A 149 -5.43 -7.76 -7.41
C TYR A 149 -5.32 -9.23 -7.85
N GLY A 150 -5.26 -10.15 -6.89
CA GLY A 150 -5.11 -11.59 -7.12
C GLY A 150 -3.70 -12.04 -7.52
N LEU A 151 -2.72 -11.13 -7.61
CA LEU A 151 -1.32 -11.43 -7.92
C LEU A 151 -0.46 -11.26 -6.66
N GLU A 152 0.56 -12.10 -6.51
CA GLU A 152 1.51 -11.99 -5.40
C GLU A 152 2.74 -11.19 -5.82
N PHE A 153 2.97 -10.02 -5.25
CA PHE A 153 4.12 -9.14 -5.51
C PHE A 153 5.21 -9.32 -4.47
N ALA A 154 6.46 -9.43 -4.89
CA ALA A 154 7.62 -9.27 -4.02
C ALA A 154 7.67 -7.81 -3.55
N VAL A 155 7.90 -7.63 -2.24
CA VAL A 155 8.01 -6.30 -1.62
C VAL A 155 9.06 -6.33 -0.51
N ASP A 156 9.81 -5.25 -0.39
CA ASP A 156 10.74 -4.96 0.70
C ASP A 156 10.83 -3.45 0.94
N GLN A 157 11.73 -3.00 1.78
CA GLN A 157 11.89 -1.60 2.19
C GLN A 157 12.20 -0.63 1.03
N ARG A 158 12.43 -1.12 -0.19
CA ARG A 158 12.67 -0.30 -1.39
C ARG A 158 11.39 0.23 -2.02
N VAL A 159 10.23 -0.34 -1.70
CA VAL A 159 8.94 -0.01 -2.33
C VAL A 159 7.82 0.16 -1.32
N LEU A 160 6.84 1.00 -1.65
CA LEU A 160 5.58 1.07 -0.92
C LEU A 160 4.87 -0.29 -0.98
N ILE A 161 4.31 -0.74 0.14
CA ILE A 161 3.47 -1.93 0.16
C ILE A 161 2.17 -1.62 -0.59
N PRO A 162 1.80 -2.36 -1.66
CA PRO A 162 0.56 -2.14 -2.40
C PRO A 162 -0.67 -2.10 -1.48
N ARG A 163 -1.53 -1.09 -1.66
CA ARG A 163 -2.73 -0.86 -0.84
C ARG A 163 -3.99 -1.39 -1.54
N PRO A 164 -4.96 -1.95 -0.80
CA PRO A 164 -6.21 -2.43 -1.41
C PRO A 164 -6.98 -1.34 -2.15
N GLU A 165 -6.94 -0.09 -1.66
CA GLU A 165 -7.62 1.05 -2.28
C GLU A 165 -7.08 1.34 -3.69
N THR A 166 -5.81 1.04 -3.94
CA THR A 166 -5.14 1.23 -5.24
C THR A 166 -5.67 0.25 -6.31
N GLU A 167 -6.31 -0.85 -5.91
CA GLU A 167 -6.95 -1.79 -6.86
C GLU A 167 -8.05 -1.10 -7.69
N LEU A 168 -8.71 -0.09 -7.13
CA LEU A 168 -9.70 0.71 -7.88
C LEU A 168 -9.06 1.48 -9.04
N LEU A 169 -7.79 1.90 -8.95
CA LEU A 169 -7.08 2.48 -10.10
C LEU A 169 -6.94 1.46 -11.23
N VAL A 170 -6.64 0.21 -10.91
CA VAL A 170 -6.56 -0.87 -11.91
C VAL A 170 -7.91 -1.07 -12.60
N ASP A 171 -9.01 -1.14 -11.84
CA ASP A 171 -10.36 -1.25 -12.39
C ASP A 171 -10.65 -0.12 -13.38
N LEU A 172 -10.33 1.12 -13.01
CA LEU A 172 -10.54 2.29 -13.86
C LEU A 172 -9.65 2.25 -15.11
N VAL A 173 -8.40 1.83 -15.02
CA VAL A 173 -7.51 1.68 -16.19
C VAL A 173 -8.07 0.64 -17.14
N LEU A 174 -8.48 -0.52 -16.63
CA LEU A 174 -9.04 -1.61 -17.44
C LEU A 174 -10.35 -1.18 -18.12
N ALA A 175 -11.22 -0.43 -17.44
CA ALA A 175 -12.41 0.16 -18.05
C ALA A 175 -12.05 1.13 -19.19
N GLN A 176 -11.08 2.02 -18.97
CA GLN A 176 -10.57 2.93 -19.99
C GLN A 176 -10.00 2.20 -21.21
N ILE A 177 -9.33 1.07 -21.03
CA ILE A 177 -8.82 0.23 -22.13
C ILE A 177 -9.98 -0.40 -22.90
N SER A 178 -10.97 -0.97 -22.19
CA SER A 178 -12.15 -1.61 -22.78
C SER A 178 -12.97 -0.66 -23.64
N ASP A 179 -13.19 0.56 -23.18
CA ASP A 179 -13.97 1.59 -23.88
C ASP A 179 -13.34 2.05 -25.21
N ARG A 180 -12.07 1.74 -25.44
CA ARG A 180 -11.34 2.09 -26.68
C ARG A 180 -11.49 1.07 -27.81
N GLY A 181 -12.33 0.06 -27.65
CA GLY A 181 -12.79 -0.79 -28.74
C GLY A 181 -11.71 -1.71 -29.37
N GLY A 182 -10.73 -2.17 -28.58
CA GLY A 182 -9.73 -3.12 -29.01
C GLY A 182 -8.57 -2.56 -29.87
N ARG A 183 -8.47 -1.21 -30.02
CA ARG A 183 -7.27 -0.59 -30.59
C ARG A 183 -6.11 -0.71 -29.59
N PRO A 184 -4.84 -0.70 -30.06
CA PRO A 184 -3.70 -0.63 -29.17
C PRO A 184 -3.82 0.60 -28.24
N VAL A 185 -3.61 0.40 -26.95
CA VAL A 185 -3.70 1.43 -25.90
C VAL A 185 -2.34 1.56 -25.22
N VAL A 186 -1.87 2.78 -25.09
CA VAL A 186 -0.64 3.10 -24.33
C VAL A 186 -1.04 3.53 -22.92
N VAL A 187 -0.51 2.83 -21.92
CA VAL A 187 -0.71 3.12 -20.49
C VAL A 187 0.61 3.52 -19.86
N ALA A 188 0.62 4.57 -19.05
CA ALA A 188 1.78 4.97 -18.25
C ALA A 188 1.40 4.96 -16.77
N ASP A 189 2.06 4.10 -15.99
CA ASP A 189 2.00 4.03 -14.53
C ASP A 189 3.16 4.83 -13.95
N VAL A 190 2.85 5.96 -13.31
CA VAL A 190 3.82 6.93 -12.80
C VAL A 190 4.00 6.76 -11.31
N GLY A 191 5.25 6.55 -10.88
CA GLY A 191 5.57 6.11 -9.52
C GLY A 191 5.23 4.63 -9.35
N THR A 192 5.69 3.79 -10.28
CA THR A 192 5.27 2.38 -10.37
C THR A 192 5.63 1.53 -9.16
N GLY A 193 6.63 1.94 -8.35
CA GLY A 193 7.04 1.25 -7.13
C GLY A 193 7.41 -0.21 -7.38
N SER A 194 6.66 -1.14 -6.78
CA SER A 194 6.80 -2.58 -6.99
C SER A 194 6.32 -3.08 -8.36
N GLY A 195 5.80 -2.18 -9.21
CA GLY A 195 5.15 -2.53 -10.47
C GLY A 195 3.69 -2.98 -10.31
N ALA A 196 3.07 -2.77 -9.14
CA ALA A 196 1.77 -3.34 -8.81
C ALA A 196 0.69 -2.98 -9.84
N ILE A 197 0.54 -1.69 -10.21
CA ILE A 197 -0.45 -1.26 -11.22
C ILE A 197 -0.01 -1.71 -12.61
N ALA A 198 1.21 -1.36 -13.04
CA ALA A 198 1.70 -1.63 -14.39
C ALA A 198 1.65 -3.11 -14.77
N ILE A 199 2.11 -3.99 -13.89
CA ILE A 199 2.13 -5.44 -14.11
C ILE A 199 0.71 -6.00 -14.11
N THR A 200 -0.14 -5.59 -13.17
CA THR A 200 -1.54 -6.04 -13.12
C THR A 200 -2.29 -5.64 -14.39
N VAL A 201 -2.10 -4.42 -14.88
CA VAL A 201 -2.68 -3.98 -16.16
C VAL A 201 -2.15 -4.83 -17.32
N ALA A 202 -0.85 -5.10 -17.39
CA ALA A 202 -0.27 -5.95 -18.45
C ALA A 202 -0.81 -7.39 -18.43
N VAL A 203 -1.07 -7.95 -17.25
CA VAL A 203 -1.67 -9.30 -17.09
C VAL A 203 -3.12 -9.33 -17.60
N HIS A 204 -3.93 -8.31 -17.23
CA HIS A 204 -5.37 -8.29 -17.52
C HIS A 204 -5.72 -7.66 -18.87
N ALA A 205 -4.79 -6.89 -19.47
CA ALA A 205 -4.95 -6.28 -20.78
C ALA A 205 -3.68 -6.53 -21.64
N PRO A 206 -3.42 -7.78 -22.08
CA PRO A 206 -2.16 -8.15 -22.75
C PRO A 206 -1.96 -7.46 -24.10
N GLY A 207 -3.00 -6.81 -24.66
CA GLY A 207 -2.90 -5.99 -25.86
C GLY A 207 -2.48 -4.54 -25.62
N ALA A 208 -2.40 -4.10 -24.35
CA ALA A 208 -1.96 -2.75 -23.99
C ALA A 208 -0.43 -2.66 -23.96
N LYS A 209 0.11 -1.53 -24.40
CA LYS A 209 1.52 -1.18 -24.22
C LYS A 209 1.65 -0.42 -22.90
N VAL A 210 2.25 -1.05 -21.91
CA VAL A 210 2.33 -0.49 -20.56
C VAL A 210 3.75 -0.02 -20.25
N TYR A 211 3.87 1.18 -19.74
CA TYR A 211 5.09 1.74 -19.19
C TYR A 211 4.95 1.87 -17.66
N GLY A 212 5.94 1.38 -16.91
CA GLY A 212 6.09 1.64 -15.47
C GLY A 212 7.25 2.59 -15.26
N ILE A 213 7.00 3.75 -14.67
CA ILE A 213 8.00 4.81 -14.50
C ILE A 213 8.25 5.02 -13.02
N ASP A 214 9.52 5.07 -12.61
CA ASP A 214 9.90 5.46 -11.26
C ASP A 214 11.22 6.23 -11.24
N ILE A 215 11.35 7.15 -10.30
CA ILE A 215 12.60 7.89 -10.09
C ILE A 215 13.62 7.03 -9.33
N SER A 216 13.15 6.08 -8.52
CA SER A 216 13.96 5.18 -7.70
C SER A 216 14.45 3.99 -8.52
N GLN A 217 15.77 3.85 -8.65
CA GLN A 217 16.37 2.65 -9.24
C GLN A 217 16.06 1.40 -8.42
N ASP A 218 16.08 1.51 -7.09
CA ASP A 218 15.83 0.40 -6.17
C ASP A 218 14.39 -0.10 -6.31
N ALA A 219 13.42 0.81 -6.50
CA ALA A 219 12.03 0.43 -6.78
C ALA A 219 11.89 -0.30 -8.12
N LEU A 220 12.56 0.18 -9.17
CA LEU A 220 12.56 -0.48 -10.48
C LEU A 220 13.21 -1.86 -10.47
N GLU A 221 14.17 -2.13 -9.58
CA GLU A 221 14.71 -3.48 -9.40
C GLU A 221 13.67 -4.44 -8.84
N VAL A 222 12.88 -4.00 -7.83
CA VAL A 222 11.77 -4.80 -7.31
C VAL A 222 10.67 -5.00 -8.37
N ALA A 223 10.34 -3.93 -9.12
CA ALA A 223 9.38 -4.03 -10.23
C ALA A 223 9.86 -5.01 -11.31
N GLU A 224 11.15 -5.02 -11.65
CA GLU A 224 11.73 -5.95 -12.63
C GLU A 224 11.72 -7.39 -12.13
N GLU A 225 11.95 -7.64 -10.85
CA GLU A 225 11.79 -8.95 -10.23
C GLU A 225 10.34 -9.44 -10.37
N ASN A 226 9.38 -8.60 -10.03
CA ASN A 226 7.95 -8.90 -10.18
C ASN A 226 7.56 -9.11 -11.64
N ARG A 227 8.03 -8.25 -12.55
CA ARG A 227 7.77 -8.36 -13.98
C ARG A 227 8.23 -9.70 -14.54
N LYS A 228 9.45 -10.13 -14.25
CA LYS A 228 10.00 -11.42 -14.70
C LYS A 228 9.19 -12.60 -14.21
N ARG A 229 8.67 -12.52 -12.99
CA ARG A 229 7.89 -13.60 -12.38
C ARG A 229 6.45 -13.65 -12.86
N LEU A 230 5.79 -12.49 -13.01
CA LEU A 230 4.36 -12.40 -13.29
C LEU A 230 4.03 -12.24 -14.78
N THR A 231 4.94 -11.63 -15.56
CA THR A 231 4.76 -11.36 -17.00
C THR A 231 6.02 -11.70 -17.81
N PRO A 232 6.48 -12.96 -17.80
CA PRO A 232 7.79 -13.34 -18.39
C PRO A 232 7.89 -13.06 -19.87
N GLU A 233 6.79 -13.12 -20.63
CA GLU A 233 6.79 -12.98 -22.09
C GLU A 233 6.51 -11.54 -22.56
N ALA A 234 5.62 -10.81 -21.89
CA ALA A 234 5.15 -9.50 -22.34
C ALA A 234 4.70 -8.63 -21.14
N GLY A 235 5.65 -8.13 -20.37
CA GLY A 235 5.39 -7.24 -19.24
C GLY A 235 5.53 -5.76 -19.60
N PRO A 236 5.30 -4.87 -18.63
CA PRO A 236 5.51 -3.44 -18.81
C PRO A 236 6.97 -3.11 -19.11
N LEU A 237 7.18 -2.03 -19.86
CA LEU A 237 8.49 -1.42 -20.08
C LEU A 237 8.80 -0.52 -18.88
N LEU A 238 9.82 -0.87 -18.12
CA LEU A 238 10.22 -0.11 -16.94
C LEU A 238 11.21 1.00 -17.34
N LEU A 239 10.92 2.23 -16.95
CA LEU A 239 11.67 3.41 -17.29
C LEU A 239 12.09 4.17 -16.04
N LYS A 240 13.38 4.50 -15.93
CA LYS A 240 13.88 5.36 -14.87
C LYS A 240 13.75 6.82 -15.26
N GLY A 241 13.10 7.61 -14.42
CA GLY A 241 13.04 9.07 -14.60
C GLY A 241 12.00 9.74 -13.71
N ASP A 242 11.95 11.04 -13.85
CA ASP A 242 11.08 11.89 -13.05
C ASP A 242 9.73 12.06 -13.73
N LEU A 243 8.69 11.56 -13.08
CA LEU A 243 7.30 11.60 -13.54
C LEU A 243 7.18 11.13 -15.01
N LEU A 244 6.67 11.95 -15.92
CA LEU A 244 6.45 11.62 -17.32
C LEU A 244 7.64 11.94 -18.24
N ASP A 245 8.74 12.50 -17.74
CA ASP A 245 9.88 12.88 -18.58
C ASP A 245 10.39 11.74 -19.47
N PRO A 246 10.62 10.50 -18.96
CA PRO A 246 11.16 9.41 -19.76
C PRO A 246 10.15 8.77 -20.71
N LEU A 247 8.85 9.11 -20.60
CA LEU A 247 7.81 8.52 -21.44
C LEU A 247 8.06 8.89 -22.93
N PRO A 248 8.32 7.89 -23.82
CA PRO A 248 8.78 8.15 -25.18
C PRO A 248 7.67 8.61 -26.14
N GLU A 249 6.41 8.41 -25.78
CA GLU A 249 5.24 8.75 -26.60
C GLU A 249 4.06 9.13 -25.69
N PRO A 250 3.11 9.94 -26.17
CA PRO A 250 1.92 10.26 -25.38
C PRO A 250 1.09 9.03 -25.06
N ALA A 251 0.57 8.95 -23.81
CA ALA A 251 -0.24 7.84 -23.36
C ALA A 251 -1.75 8.09 -23.54
N ASP A 252 -2.49 7.03 -23.79
CA ASP A 252 -3.95 7.02 -23.78
C ASP A 252 -4.51 7.06 -22.35
N VAL A 253 -3.80 6.42 -21.43
CA VAL A 253 -4.14 6.39 -20.00
C VAL A 253 -2.88 6.65 -19.20
N ILE A 254 -2.92 7.66 -18.35
CA ILE A 254 -1.89 7.93 -17.34
C ILE A 254 -2.52 7.60 -15.99
N VAL A 255 -1.87 6.75 -15.21
CA VAL A 255 -2.28 6.37 -13.86
C VAL A 255 -1.15 6.65 -12.88
N ALA A 256 -1.48 7.13 -11.70
CA ALA A 256 -0.47 7.42 -10.68
C ALA A 256 -1.02 7.27 -9.26
N ASN A 257 -0.27 6.58 -8.43
CA ASN A 257 -0.35 6.63 -6.97
C ASN A 257 0.95 7.25 -6.46
N LEU A 258 1.04 8.58 -6.54
CA LEU A 258 2.24 9.33 -6.12
C LEU A 258 2.22 9.57 -4.61
N PRO A 259 3.39 9.85 -4.01
CA PRO A 259 3.45 10.37 -2.65
C PRO A 259 2.53 11.57 -2.49
N TYR A 260 1.73 11.59 -1.44
CA TYR A 260 0.76 12.65 -1.17
C TYR A 260 0.71 13.08 0.32
N ILE A 261 1.63 12.59 1.14
CA ILE A 261 1.66 12.91 2.58
C ILE A 261 2.37 14.25 2.79
N ALA A 262 1.68 15.17 3.44
CA ALA A 262 2.24 16.46 3.83
C ALA A 262 3.34 16.28 4.90
N ASP A 263 4.31 17.20 4.91
CA ASP A 263 5.44 17.14 5.85
C ASP A 263 4.99 17.09 7.32
N GLU A 264 3.95 17.83 7.68
CA GLU A 264 3.39 17.84 9.04
C GLU A 264 2.69 16.54 9.41
N GLU A 265 2.05 15.87 8.44
CA GLU A 265 1.32 14.61 8.66
C GLU A 265 2.26 13.42 8.84
N TYR A 266 3.50 13.50 8.30
CA TYR A 266 4.45 12.40 8.31
C TYR A 266 4.77 11.88 9.72
N SER A 267 4.92 12.77 10.69
CA SER A 267 5.22 12.39 12.08
C SER A 267 4.06 11.65 12.77
N GLY A 268 2.83 11.86 12.31
CA GLY A 268 1.62 11.22 12.81
C GLY A 268 1.30 9.87 12.18
N LEU A 269 2.07 9.42 11.19
CA LEU A 269 1.87 8.11 10.57
C LEU A 269 2.09 6.98 11.58
N GLN A 270 1.41 5.86 11.34
CA GLN A 270 1.69 4.63 12.07
C GLN A 270 3.17 4.26 11.93
N SER A 271 3.77 3.73 13.00
CA SER A 271 5.20 3.46 13.04
C SER A 271 5.66 2.43 12.02
N ASP A 272 4.80 1.46 11.65
CA ASP A 272 5.09 0.48 10.60
C ASP A 272 5.21 1.12 9.20
N VAL A 273 4.45 2.17 8.92
CA VAL A 273 4.58 2.96 7.69
C VAL A 273 5.77 3.92 7.77
N ARG A 274 5.78 4.76 8.82
CA ARG A 274 6.75 5.85 8.96
C ARG A 274 8.21 5.37 9.04
N ASP A 275 8.46 4.28 9.77
CA ASP A 275 9.81 3.84 10.13
C ASP A 275 10.36 2.79 9.16
N TYR A 276 9.51 2.16 8.34
CA TYR A 276 9.89 1.07 7.45
C TYR A 276 9.67 1.33 5.97
N GLU A 277 8.60 2.03 5.59
CA GLU A 277 8.35 2.30 4.17
C GLU A 277 9.21 3.47 3.66
N PRO A 278 9.62 3.45 2.38
CA PRO A 278 10.57 4.45 1.87
C PRO A 278 9.94 5.85 1.90
N ARG A 279 10.66 6.81 2.49
CA ARG A 279 10.19 8.20 2.59
C ARG A 279 9.87 8.82 1.24
N LEU A 280 10.63 8.43 0.20
CA LEU A 280 10.42 8.87 -1.17
C LEU A 280 9.04 8.48 -1.71
N ALA A 281 8.47 7.37 -1.23
CA ALA A 281 7.15 6.90 -1.62
C ALA A 281 6.00 7.49 -0.76
N LEU A 282 6.31 8.32 0.25
CA LEU A 282 5.33 8.84 1.20
C LEU A 282 5.19 10.36 1.11
N LYS A 283 6.31 11.11 1.13
CA LYS A 283 6.33 12.57 1.32
C LYS A 283 6.26 13.32 0.00
N ALA A 284 5.42 14.36 -0.05
CA ALA A 284 5.24 15.23 -1.21
C ALA A 284 5.19 16.73 -0.85
N GLY A 285 6.09 17.16 0.02
CA GLY A 285 6.24 18.57 0.38
C GLY A 285 5.28 19.05 1.47
N VAL A 286 5.15 20.36 1.58
CA VAL A 286 4.44 21.03 2.69
C VAL A 286 2.96 20.64 2.73
N GLU A 287 2.28 20.63 1.58
CA GLU A 287 0.86 20.30 1.45
C GLU A 287 0.61 18.91 0.87
N GLY A 288 1.67 18.16 0.55
CA GLY A 288 1.55 16.85 -0.07
C GLY A 288 1.14 16.89 -1.54
N LEU A 289 1.29 18.02 -2.23
CA LEU A 289 0.81 18.27 -3.58
C LEU A 289 1.91 18.42 -4.61
N ASP A 290 3.19 18.59 -4.20
CA ASP A 290 4.30 18.98 -5.08
C ASP A 290 4.44 18.07 -6.32
N LEU A 291 4.28 16.75 -6.15
CA LEU A 291 4.41 15.79 -7.24
C LEU A 291 3.18 15.78 -8.15
N ILE A 292 1.99 15.98 -7.59
CA ILE A 292 0.75 16.08 -8.35
C ILE A 292 0.77 17.33 -9.23
N GLU A 293 1.18 18.49 -8.69
CA GLU A 293 1.30 19.74 -9.44
C GLU A 293 2.25 19.57 -10.64
N ARG A 294 3.44 19.04 -10.39
CA ARG A 294 4.44 18.78 -11.43
C ARG A 294 3.96 17.77 -12.49
N LEU A 295 3.23 16.72 -12.07
CA LEU A 295 2.65 15.78 -13.01
C LEU A 295 1.60 16.47 -13.90
N LEU A 296 0.72 17.29 -13.32
CA LEU A 296 -0.30 18.03 -14.05
C LEU A 296 0.33 19.00 -15.09
N GLU A 297 1.46 19.63 -14.77
CA GLU A 297 2.21 20.49 -15.71
C GLU A 297 2.76 19.73 -16.92
N GLN A 298 3.10 18.44 -16.77
CA GLN A 298 3.63 17.61 -17.86
C GLN A 298 2.55 17.05 -18.79
N LEU A 299 1.29 16.94 -18.32
CA LEU A 299 0.20 16.29 -19.06
C LEU A 299 -0.01 16.83 -20.49
N PRO A 300 0.04 18.16 -20.76
CA PRO A 300 -0.28 18.69 -22.09
C PRO A 300 0.54 18.07 -23.24
N SER A 301 1.76 17.61 -22.95
CA SER A 301 2.65 17.00 -23.94
C SER A 301 2.67 15.47 -23.90
N LYS A 302 2.06 14.88 -22.89
CA LYS A 302 2.19 13.44 -22.58
C LYS A 302 0.87 12.67 -22.59
N VAL A 303 -0.26 13.37 -22.67
CA VAL A 303 -1.58 12.73 -22.80
C VAL A 303 -2.06 12.80 -24.24
N GLN A 304 -2.62 11.70 -24.76
CA GLN A 304 -3.25 11.66 -26.07
C GLN A 304 -4.56 12.47 -26.09
N PRO A 305 -4.98 13.03 -27.24
CA PRO A 305 -6.34 13.49 -27.41
C PRO A 305 -7.36 12.37 -27.07
N ARG A 306 -8.34 12.66 -26.25
CA ARG A 306 -9.25 11.68 -25.62
C ARG A 306 -8.56 10.72 -24.64
N GLY A 307 -7.40 11.11 -24.11
CA GLY A 307 -6.71 10.37 -23.06
C GLY A 307 -7.37 10.59 -21.70
N ALA A 308 -7.08 9.69 -20.78
CA ALA A 308 -7.55 9.77 -19.39
C ALA A 308 -6.36 9.82 -18.41
N VAL A 309 -6.54 10.54 -17.32
CA VAL A 309 -5.59 10.58 -16.20
C VAL A 309 -6.30 10.19 -14.92
N LEU A 310 -5.73 9.24 -14.20
CA LEU A 310 -6.29 8.63 -12.98
C LEU A 310 -5.28 8.81 -11.86
N LEU A 311 -5.61 9.61 -10.86
CA LEU A 311 -4.70 9.94 -9.76
C LEU A 311 -5.28 9.47 -8.43
N GLU A 312 -4.52 8.70 -7.66
CA GLU A 312 -4.81 8.46 -6.25
C GLU A 312 -4.37 9.68 -5.43
N ILE A 313 -5.20 10.07 -4.46
CA ILE A 313 -4.99 11.26 -3.63
C ILE A 313 -5.40 11.00 -2.17
N SER A 314 -4.93 11.83 -1.25
CA SER A 314 -5.52 11.94 0.07
C SER A 314 -6.96 12.47 -0.02
N PRO A 315 -7.90 12.01 0.81
CA PRO A 315 -9.28 12.52 0.83
C PRO A 315 -9.39 14.04 0.96
N ARG A 316 -8.43 14.68 1.63
CA ARG A 316 -8.41 16.13 1.86
C ARG A 316 -7.96 16.94 0.63
N GLN A 317 -7.29 16.29 -0.31
CA GLN A 317 -6.73 16.94 -1.51
C GLN A 317 -7.72 17.03 -2.68
N GLY A 318 -8.88 16.34 -2.60
CA GLY A 318 -9.80 16.18 -3.72
C GLY A 318 -10.20 17.49 -4.39
N GLU A 319 -10.70 18.47 -3.64
CA GLU A 319 -11.15 19.75 -4.19
C GLU A 319 -10.01 20.59 -4.77
N VAL A 320 -8.85 20.57 -4.12
CA VAL A 320 -7.66 21.33 -4.57
C VAL A 320 -7.15 20.76 -5.88
N VAL A 321 -6.94 19.44 -5.95
CA VAL A 321 -6.47 18.78 -7.19
C VAL A 321 -7.49 18.89 -8.31
N GLN A 322 -8.80 18.82 -8.01
CA GLN A 322 -9.85 19.03 -9.00
C GLN A 322 -9.78 20.45 -9.59
N LYS A 323 -9.57 21.46 -8.76
CA LYS A 323 -9.41 22.85 -9.22
C LYS A 323 -8.18 23.03 -10.08
N MET A 324 -7.01 22.52 -9.65
CA MET A 324 -5.77 22.55 -10.44
C MET A 324 -5.99 21.92 -11.83
N ALA A 325 -6.64 20.75 -11.88
CA ALA A 325 -6.94 20.05 -13.12
C ALA A 325 -7.87 20.85 -14.05
N GLN A 326 -8.83 21.60 -13.52
CA GLN A 326 -9.73 22.46 -14.31
C GLN A 326 -9.02 23.66 -14.94
N ASP A 327 -7.89 24.08 -14.38
CA ASP A 327 -7.08 25.22 -14.85
C ASP A 327 -6.05 24.83 -15.93
N LEU A 328 -5.91 23.53 -16.24
CA LEU A 328 -4.97 23.03 -17.26
C LEU A 328 -5.26 23.57 -18.67
N ARG A 329 -4.22 23.59 -19.50
CA ARG A 329 -4.32 23.91 -20.92
C ARG A 329 -3.51 22.89 -21.76
N PRO A 330 -4.13 22.08 -22.64
CA PRO A 330 -5.57 22.11 -22.97
C PRO A 330 -6.45 21.73 -21.78
N LYS A 331 -7.64 22.31 -21.71
CA LYS A 331 -8.59 22.04 -20.63
C LYS A 331 -9.17 20.62 -20.78
N PRO A 332 -9.19 19.79 -19.73
CA PRO A 332 -9.90 18.52 -19.73
C PRO A 332 -11.38 18.73 -20.03
N SER A 333 -11.97 17.82 -20.80
CA SER A 333 -13.41 17.76 -21.08
C SER A 333 -14.23 17.36 -19.84
N TYR A 334 -13.60 16.60 -18.95
CA TYR A 334 -14.16 16.16 -17.68
C TYR A 334 -13.11 16.15 -16.58
N VAL A 335 -13.49 16.56 -15.36
CA VAL A 335 -12.70 16.38 -14.13
C VAL A 335 -13.65 15.94 -13.02
N GLY A 336 -13.47 14.73 -12.52
CA GLY A 336 -14.34 14.11 -11.51
C GLY A 336 -13.58 13.54 -10.32
N LEU A 337 -14.29 13.48 -9.18
CA LEU A 337 -13.81 12.83 -7.96
C LEU A 337 -14.44 11.44 -7.84
N ARG A 338 -13.67 10.46 -7.40
CA ARG A 338 -14.15 9.09 -7.15
C ARG A 338 -13.90 8.72 -5.69
N ARG A 339 -14.87 7.96 -5.15
CA ARG A 339 -14.79 7.45 -3.78
C ARG A 339 -14.32 6.00 -3.80
N ASP A 340 -13.57 5.63 -2.77
CA ASP A 340 -13.24 4.24 -2.48
C ASP A 340 -14.44 3.48 -1.86
N TYR A 341 -14.25 2.21 -1.58
CA TYR A 341 -15.29 1.34 -0.97
C TYR A 341 -15.69 1.78 0.45
N SER A 342 -14.87 2.60 1.12
CA SER A 342 -15.18 3.20 2.43
C SER A 342 -15.97 4.51 2.31
N GLY A 343 -16.23 4.99 1.08
CA GLY A 343 -16.93 6.24 0.79
C GLY A 343 -16.05 7.48 0.84
N GLN A 344 -14.73 7.34 1.03
CA GLN A 344 -13.78 8.44 1.05
C GLN A 344 -13.40 8.86 -0.37
N ILE A 345 -13.28 10.17 -0.63
CA ILE A 345 -12.69 10.64 -1.89
C ILE A 345 -11.25 10.12 -1.95
N ARG A 346 -10.93 9.35 -3.00
CA ARG A 346 -9.63 8.72 -3.14
C ARG A 346 -8.97 8.95 -4.48
N MET A 347 -9.73 9.36 -5.48
CA MET A 347 -9.19 9.50 -6.83
C MET A 347 -9.75 10.74 -7.54
N VAL A 348 -8.90 11.30 -8.40
CA VAL A 348 -9.28 12.30 -9.39
C VAL A 348 -9.14 11.68 -10.78
N THR A 349 -10.17 11.85 -11.61
CA THR A 349 -10.19 11.41 -13.00
C THR A 349 -10.27 12.63 -13.91
N LEU A 350 -9.38 12.72 -14.89
CA LEU A 350 -9.42 13.71 -15.96
C LEU A 350 -9.63 13.00 -17.30
N GLU A 351 -10.42 13.62 -18.21
CA GLU A 351 -10.57 13.18 -19.61
C GLU A 351 -10.30 14.37 -20.53
N PHE A 352 -9.51 14.16 -21.58
CA PHE A 352 -9.10 15.19 -22.54
C PHE A 352 -9.84 15.12 -23.87
#